data_923710dc8d08da63c0ecc9eaf0c734ac
#
_entry.id   923710dc8d08da63c0ecc9eaf0c734ac
#
_cell.length_a   1.000
_cell.length_b   1.000
_cell.length_c   1.000
_cell.angle_alpha   90.00
_cell.angle_beta   90.00
_cell.angle_gamma   90.00
#
_symmetry.space_group_name_H-M   'P 1'
#
loop_
_entity.id
_entity.type
_entity.pdbx_description
1 polymer ?
#
loop_
_entity_poly.entity_id
_entity_poly.type
_entity_poly.pdbx_seq_one_letter_code
_entity_poly.pdbx_strand_id
1 'polypeptide(L)'
;MSSKILIFISFFISFANAAGPYKIDHLEPPFWWAGMADERLQVLVHGERISELVPEISYPGVVLAGINKIENPNYLFIDLKLSSIVNPGEIEILFKRNKKIELRYKYKLLERDYESIYRRGFSAKDVIYLITPDRYANGNSNNDTNYILKEKSNRKDKDGRHGGDLQGIMENLDYIEEMGFTQIWLNPVLENDQPELSYHGYSTTDYYNIDPRYGSNDIYRELSRRAKDKNIGLIKDIILNHIGSEHWWMKDLPSEDWINNKGEFVRSSHVHEVVNDPYVTESQKIAFTDGWFVRTMPDLNQ
;
A
#
# COMPACT_ATOMS: atom_id res chain seq x y z
N MET A 1 -35.38 39.57 -58.05
CA MET A 1 -34.49 39.83 -56.92
C MET A 1 -34.19 38.50 -56.25
N SER A 2 -33.01 37.91 -56.51
CA SER A 2 -32.64 36.60 -56.00
C SER A 2 -31.63 36.77 -54.83
N SER A 3 -32.07 36.43 -53.62
CA SER A 3 -31.26 36.59 -52.42
C SER A 3 -30.35 35.35 -52.26
N LYS A 4 -29.04 35.54 -52.37
CA LYS A 4 -28.06 34.45 -52.12
C LYS A 4 -27.77 34.42 -50.61
N ILE A 5 -28.17 33.31 -49.98
CA ILE A 5 -27.82 33.00 -48.60
C ILE A 5 -26.41 32.41 -48.62
N LEU A 6 -25.47 33.08 -47.97
CA LEU A 6 -24.10 32.61 -47.71
C LEU A 6 -24.10 31.81 -46.42
N ILE A 7 -23.92 30.48 -46.50
CA ILE A 7 -23.76 29.61 -45.32
C ILE A 7 -22.27 29.62 -44.93
N PHE A 8 -21.94 30.23 -43.79
CA PHE A 8 -20.63 30.10 -43.17
C PHE A 8 -20.56 28.78 -42.38
N ILE A 9 -19.81 27.83 -42.90
CA ILE A 9 -19.50 26.60 -42.17
C ILE A 9 -18.24 26.90 -41.33
N SER A 10 -18.43 27.11 -40.01
CA SER A 10 -17.34 27.19 -39.05
C SER A 10 -16.82 25.81 -38.73
N PHE A 11 -15.64 25.48 -39.23
CA PHE A 11 -14.91 24.29 -38.80
C PHE A 11 -14.39 24.51 -37.38
N PHE A 12 -15.04 23.94 -36.38
CA PHE A 12 -14.47 23.76 -35.04
C PHE A 12 -13.43 22.64 -35.11
N ILE A 13 -12.16 23.01 -35.22
CA ILE A 13 -11.05 22.05 -34.97
C ILE A 13 -11.00 21.81 -33.46
N SER A 14 -11.63 20.76 -32.98
CA SER A 14 -11.38 20.24 -31.65
C SER A 14 -9.94 19.71 -31.62
N PHE A 15 -9.03 20.45 -30.99
CA PHE A 15 -7.77 19.90 -30.56
C PHE A 15 -8.07 18.88 -29.43
N ALA A 16 -8.25 17.63 -29.78
CA ALA A 16 -8.11 16.55 -28.84
C ALA A 16 -6.66 16.61 -28.35
N ASN A 17 -6.43 17.00 -27.11
CA ASN A 17 -5.16 16.76 -26.45
C ASN A 17 -5.00 15.24 -26.44
N ALA A 18 -4.25 14.70 -27.38
CA ALA A 18 -3.78 13.33 -27.32
C ALA A 18 -2.93 13.26 -26.05
N ALA A 19 -3.39 12.54 -25.05
CA ALA A 19 -2.56 12.16 -23.91
C ALA A 19 -1.28 11.55 -24.50
N GLY A 20 -0.13 11.99 -24.05
CA GLY A 20 1.15 11.47 -24.53
C GLY A 20 1.22 9.93 -24.30
N PRO A 21 2.17 9.25 -24.95
CA PRO A 21 2.26 7.79 -24.89
C PRO A 21 2.64 7.25 -23.50
N TYR A 22 2.94 8.11 -22.54
CA TYR A 22 3.35 7.73 -21.20
C TYR A 22 2.26 7.99 -20.18
N LYS A 23 2.14 7.07 -19.21
CA LYS A 23 1.23 7.15 -18.07
C LYS A 23 1.95 6.60 -16.84
N ILE A 24 1.67 7.17 -15.69
CA ILE A 24 2.05 6.59 -14.40
C ILE A 24 0.88 5.77 -13.91
N ASP A 25 1.10 4.47 -13.74
CA ASP A 25 0.11 3.55 -13.18
C ASP A 25 0.22 3.46 -11.66
N HIS A 26 1.47 3.41 -11.14
CA HIS A 26 1.76 3.44 -9.71
C HIS A 26 2.90 4.40 -9.41
N LEU A 27 2.80 5.09 -8.29
CA LEU A 27 3.86 5.89 -7.71
C LEU A 27 3.85 5.66 -6.20
N GLU A 28 4.91 5.08 -5.67
CA GLU A 28 4.97 4.59 -4.29
C GLU A 28 6.25 5.03 -3.58
N PRO A 29 6.13 5.53 -2.33
CA PRO A 29 4.89 5.81 -1.61
C PRO A 29 4.09 6.94 -2.27
N PRO A 30 2.74 6.95 -2.19
CA PRO A 30 1.89 7.92 -2.89
C PRO A 30 1.97 9.34 -2.31
N PHE A 31 2.55 9.48 -1.14
CA PHE A 31 2.85 10.74 -0.46
C PHE A 31 3.93 10.53 0.61
N TRP A 32 4.51 11.61 1.11
CA TRP A 32 5.46 11.57 2.21
C TRP A 32 5.20 12.72 3.19
N TRP A 33 6.03 12.85 4.22
CA TRP A 33 5.92 13.91 5.22
C TRP A 33 7.15 14.81 5.24
N ALA A 34 6.93 16.12 5.37
CA ALA A 34 7.99 17.07 5.67
C ALA A 34 8.53 16.86 7.09
N GLY A 35 9.81 17.17 7.32
CA GLY A 35 10.41 17.13 8.64
C GLY A 35 10.62 15.73 9.23
N MET A 36 10.76 14.71 8.38
CA MET A 36 11.18 13.37 8.83
C MET A 36 12.65 13.39 9.26
N ALA A 37 13.01 12.55 10.24
CA ALA A 37 14.38 12.44 10.75
C ALA A 37 15.35 11.87 9.70
N ASP A 38 14.92 10.90 8.89
CA ASP A 38 15.64 10.48 7.70
C ASP A 38 15.23 11.38 6.53
N GLU A 39 16.19 12.11 6.00
CA GLU A 39 16.00 13.02 4.88
C GLU A 39 15.86 12.27 3.53
N ARG A 40 16.15 10.97 3.49
CA ARG A 40 16.12 10.16 2.25
C ARG A 40 14.71 9.67 1.98
N LEU A 41 14.30 9.79 0.74
CA LEU A 41 13.07 9.22 0.21
C LEU A 41 13.33 8.62 -1.16
N GLN A 42 13.06 7.32 -1.31
CA GLN A 42 13.04 6.71 -2.63
C GLN A 42 11.58 6.57 -3.08
N VAL A 43 11.30 6.99 -4.30
CA VAL A 43 10.00 6.90 -4.94
C VAL A 43 10.08 5.93 -6.10
N LEU A 44 9.33 4.84 -6.04
CA LEU A 44 9.10 3.92 -7.13
C LEU A 44 8.06 4.53 -8.07
N VAL A 45 8.34 4.55 -9.36
CA VAL A 45 7.41 4.97 -10.42
C VAL A 45 7.26 3.80 -11.39
N HIS A 46 6.01 3.38 -11.63
CA HIS A 46 5.67 2.33 -12.58
C HIS A 46 4.72 2.87 -13.66
N GLY A 47 4.97 2.47 -14.88
CA GLY A 47 4.17 2.78 -16.07
C GLY A 47 4.90 2.31 -17.33
N GLU A 48 4.17 2.08 -18.41
CA GLU A 48 4.75 1.55 -19.65
C GLU A 48 5.96 2.40 -20.12
N ARG A 49 7.14 1.78 -20.18
CA ARG A 49 8.41 2.37 -20.62
C ARG A 49 8.81 3.65 -19.86
N ILE A 50 8.39 3.77 -18.60
CA ILE A 50 8.61 4.99 -17.80
C ILE A 50 10.11 5.31 -17.61
N SER A 51 10.98 4.30 -17.66
CA SER A 51 12.45 4.47 -17.54
C SER A 51 13.09 5.24 -18.72
N GLU A 52 12.37 5.44 -19.83
CA GLU A 52 12.84 6.30 -20.92
C GLU A 52 12.80 7.80 -20.56
N LEU A 53 12.03 8.13 -19.53
CA LEU A 53 11.89 9.51 -19.07
C LEU A 53 12.93 9.86 -18.01
N VAL A 54 13.24 11.15 -17.95
CA VAL A 54 14.14 11.72 -16.94
C VAL A 54 13.32 12.64 -16.05
N PRO A 55 13.20 12.33 -14.74
CA PRO A 55 12.52 13.20 -13.82
C PRO A 55 13.34 14.47 -13.56
N GLU A 56 12.65 15.59 -13.42
CA GLU A 56 13.20 16.88 -12.99
C GLU A 56 12.28 17.44 -11.90
N ILE A 57 12.87 17.92 -10.84
CA ILE A 57 12.18 18.43 -9.65
C ILE A 57 12.78 19.79 -9.31
N SER A 58 11.89 20.75 -9.05
CA SER A 58 12.27 22.05 -8.53
C SER A 58 11.32 22.41 -7.39
N TYR A 59 11.76 22.14 -6.16
CA TYR A 59 11.00 22.44 -4.95
C TYR A 59 11.98 22.86 -3.85
N PRO A 60 11.74 23.98 -3.13
CA PRO A 60 12.64 24.43 -2.07
C PRO A 60 12.83 23.37 -0.99
N GLY A 61 14.07 23.00 -0.72
CA GLY A 61 14.43 21.97 0.27
C GLY A 61 14.32 20.52 -0.22
N VAL A 62 14.05 20.29 -1.52
CA VAL A 62 14.06 18.96 -2.14
C VAL A 62 15.15 18.88 -3.21
N VAL A 63 15.99 17.87 -3.14
CA VAL A 63 17.06 17.60 -4.11
C VAL A 63 16.84 16.24 -4.74
N LEU A 64 16.89 16.17 -6.07
CA LEU A 64 16.98 14.91 -6.80
C LEU A 64 18.40 14.36 -6.60
N ALA A 65 18.54 13.32 -5.77
CA ALA A 65 19.81 12.74 -5.40
C ALA A 65 20.26 11.63 -6.37
N GLY A 66 19.32 10.91 -6.97
CA GLY A 66 19.61 9.83 -7.90
C GLY A 66 18.41 9.43 -8.75
N ILE A 67 18.70 8.72 -9.83
CA ILE A 67 17.71 8.09 -10.70
C ILE A 67 18.23 6.68 -10.98
N ASN A 68 17.52 5.65 -10.50
CA ASN A 68 17.91 4.28 -10.68
C ASN A 68 16.97 3.60 -11.67
N LYS A 69 17.56 3.05 -12.72
CA LYS A 69 16.88 2.24 -13.73
C LYS A 69 17.26 0.79 -13.49
N ILE A 70 16.28 -0.07 -13.63
CA ILE A 70 16.44 -1.52 -13.50
C ILE A 70 16.19 -2.20 -14.85
N GLU A 71 16.26 -3.52 -14.90
CA GLU A 71 16.09 -4.30 -16.13
C GLU A 71 14.71 -4.09 -16.75
N ASN A 72 13.67 -4.03 -15.92
CA ASN A 72 12.31 -3.79 -16.41
C ASN A 72 12.13 -2.30 -16.78
N PRO A 73 11.94 -1.96 -18.07
CA PRO A 73 11.81 -0.58 -18.50
C PRO A 73 10.53 0.13 -17.97
N ASN A 74 9.61 -0.61 -17.41
CA ASN A 74 8.39 -0.07 -16.82
C ASN A 74 8.59 0.50 -15.42
N TYR A 75 9.82 0.45 -14.89
CA TYR A 75 10.15 0.95 -13.56
C TYR A 75 11.20 2.05 -13.59
N LEU A 76 11.06 2.98 -12.66
CA LEU A 76 12.03 4.03 -12.40
C LEU A 76 12.02 4.34 -10.90
N PHE A 77 13.18 4.30 -10.24
CA PHE A 77 13.32 4.70 -8.86
C PHE A 77 13.96 6.09 -8.80
N ILE A 78 13.35 6.99 -8.05
CA ILE A 78 13.77 8.37 -7.88
C ILE A 78 14.22 8.55 -6.44
N ASP A 79 15.51 8.82 -6.23
CA ASP A 79 16.04 9.12 -4.91
C ASP A 79 15.96 10.61 -4.65
N LEU A 80 15.27 10.98 -3.60
CA LEU A 80 15.12 12.36 -3.15
C LEU A 80 15.81 12.54 -1.80
N LYS A 81 16.35 13.74 -1.60
CA LYS A 81 16.79 14.22 -0.31
C LYS A 81 15.91 15.41 0.08
N LEU A 82 15.21 15.27 1.21
CA LEU A 82 14.34 16.29 1.77
C LEU A 82 15.06 16.95 2.95
N SER A 83 15.26 18.26 2.84
CA SER A 83 15.83 19.03 3.95
C SER A 83 14.91 18.97 5.18
N SER A 84 15.49 18.98 6.38
CA SER A 84 14.74 19.03 7.65
C SER A 84 13.81 20.24 7.77
N ILE A 85 14.05 21.28 6.97
CA ILE A 85 13.26 22.53 6.94
C ILE A 85 12.35 22.63 5.71
N VAL A 86 12.19 21.54 4.94
CA VAL A 86 11.29 21.52 3.77
C VAL A 86 9.85 21.80 4.22
N ASN A 87 9.15 22.65 3.48
CA ASN A 87 7.74 22.93 3.75
C ASN A 87 6.82 21.84 3.17
N PRO A 88 5.70 21.52 3.83
CA PRO A 88 4.62 20.74 3.20
C PRO A 88 4.07 21.41 1.94
N GLY A 89 3.56 20.62 1.00
CA GLY A 89 3.00 21.14 -0.25
C GLY A 89 2.93 20.09 -1.36
N GLU A 90 2.79 20.55 -2.61
CA GLU A 90 2.81 19.71 -3.80
C GLU A 90 4.15 19.90 -4.55
N ILE A 91 4.93 18.83 -4.65
CA ILE A 91 6.16 18.78 -5.42
C ILE A 91 5.77 18.42 -6.85
N GLU A 92 6.01 19.31 -7.82
CA GLU A 92 5.82 18.99 -9.23
C GLU A 92 7.03 18.19 -9.74
N ILE A 93 6.78 16.97 -10.19
CA ILE A 93 7.77 16.12 -10.87
C ILE A 93 7.50 16.18 -12.36
N LEU A 94 8.48 16.69 -13.11
CA LEU A 94 8.43 16.78 -14.57
C LEU A 94 9.19 15.58 -15.16
N PHE A 95 8.50 14.72 -15.89
CA PHE A 95 9.13 13.62 -16.61
C PHE A 95 9.39 14.04 -18.05
N LYS A 96 10.65 14.10 -18.45
CA LYS A 96 11.11 14.63 -19.73
C LYS A 96 11.75 13.55 -20.61
N ARG A 97 11.54 13.69 -21.92
CA ARG A 97 12.29 12.96 -22.96
C ARG A 97 12.82 13.98 -23.96
N ASN A 98 14.11 13.90 -24.27
CA ASN A 98 14.76 14.87 -25.20
C ASN A 98 14.44 16.35 -24.87
N LYS A 99 14.47 16.71 -23.58
CA LYS A 99 14.13 18.03 -23.02
C LYS A 99 12.66 18.44 -23.15
N LYS A 100 11.80 17.63 -23.77
CA LYS A 100 10.36 17.85 -23.84
C LYS A 100 9.69 17.22 -22.62
N ILE A 101 8.74 17.94 -22.00
CA ILE A 101 7.92 17.38 -20.90
C ILE A 101 6.88 16.45 -21.52
N GLU A 102 6.91 15.18 -21.12
CA GLU A 102 5.96 14.17 -21.54
C GLU A 102 4.88 13.92 -20.47
N LEU A 103 5.24 14.00 -19.17
CA LEU A 103 4.32 13.84 -18.03
C LEU A 103 4.61 14.87 -16.94
N ARG A 104 3.57 15.21 -16.17
CA ARG A 104 3.63 15.97 -14.92
C ARG A 104 2.94 15.19 -13.83
N TYR A 105 3.55 15.11 -12.67
CA TYR A 105 2.97 14.49 -11.50
C TYR A 105 3.09 15.42 -10.30
N LYS A 106 2.00 15.56 -9.54
CA LYS A 106 1.96 16.33 -8.31
C LYS A 106 2.09 15.39 -7.11
N TYR A 107 3.27 15.36 -6.54
CA TYR A 107 3.59 14.54 -5.38
C TYR A 107 3.30 15.30 -4.09
N LYS A 108 2.50 14.71 -3.20
CA LYS A 108 2.10 15.35 -1.95
C LYS A 108 3.15 15.17 -0.88
N LEU A 109 3.62 16.29 -0.32
CA LEU A 109 4.41 16.34 0.88
C LEU A 109 3.53 16.88 2.02
N LEU A 110 3.15 15.99 2.93
CA LEU A 110 2.21 16.29 4.02
C LEU A 110 2.93 16.96 5.18
N GLU A 111 2.18 17.72 5.97
CA GLU A 111 2.65 18.19 7.26
C GLU A 111 2.75 17.01 8.23
N ARG A 112 3.86 16.95 8.97
CA ARG A 112 4.05 15.93 10.02
C ARG A 112 3.24 16.31 11.26
N ASP A 113 2.51 15.35 11.80
CA ASP A 113 1.94 15.45 13.14
C ASP A 113 3.08 15.34 14.19
N TYR A 114 3.51 16.48 14.70
CA TYR A 114 4.57 16.54 15.71
C TYR A 114 4.17 15.91 17.04
N GLU A 115 2.88 15.80 17.36
CA GLU A 115 2.42 15.07 18.54
C GLU A 115 2.68 13.57 18.43
N SER A 116 2.96 13.08 17.22
CA SER A 116 3.30 11.67 16.99
C SER A 116 4.50 11.18 17.80
N ILE A 117 5.42 12.07 18.19
CA ILE A 117 6.57 11.74 19.05
C ILE A 117 6.15 11.29 20.46
N TYR A 118 4.95 11.67 20.92
CA TYR A 118 4.41 11.29 22.22
C TYR A 118 3.59 10.00 22.17
N ARG A 119 3.42 9.40 21.00
CA ARG A 119 2.74 8.11 20.88
C ARG A 119 3.57 7.03 21.57
N ARG A 120 2.94 6.36 22.52
CA ARG A 120 3.58 5.27 23.26
C ARG A 120 3.27 3.96 22.55
N GLY A 121 4.28 3.10 22.41
CA GLY A 121 4.08 1.70 22.09
C GLY A 121 3.47 0.94 23.27
N PHE A 122 3.22 -0.34 23.09
CA PHE A 122 2.79 -1.23 24.17
C PHE A 122 3.98 -1.67 25.03
N SER A 123 3.70 -2.12 26.24
CA SER A 123 4.68 -2.55 27.24
C SER A 123 4.16 -3.75 28.04
N ALA A 124 4.95 -4.26 28.97
CA ALA A 124 4.54 -5.33 29.89
C ALA A 124 3.36 -4.96 30.82
N LYS A 125 2.90 -3.71 30.83
CA LYS A 125 1.72 -3.27 31.58
C LYS A 125 0.43 -3.40 30.80
N ASP A 126 0.52 -3.67 29.50
CA ASP A 126 -0.63 -3.68 28.61
C ASP A 126 -1.26 -5.07 28.54
N VAL A 127 -2.57 -5.07 28.40
CA VAL A 127 -3.39 -6.26 28.10
C VAL A 127 -3.88 -6.11 26.67
N ILE A 128 -3.41 -7.01 25.80
CA ILE A 128 -3.63 -6.93 24.35
C ILE A 128 -4.77 -7.85 23.95
N TYR A 129 -5.75 -7.31 23.22
CA TYR A 129 -6.82 -8.08 22.61
C TYR A 129 -6.55 -8.25 21.11
N LEU A 130 -6.23 -9.47 20.69
CA LEU A 130 -6.10 -9.80 19.27
C LEU A 130 -7.48 -10.00 18.67
N ILE A 131 -7.78 -9.23 17.63
CA ILE A 131 -9.05 -9.26 16.90
C ILE A 131 -8.80 -9.60 15.44
N THR A 132 -9.50 -10.61 14.93
CA THR A 132 -9.71 -10.81 13.49
C THR A 132 -10.97 -10.04 13.10
N PRO A 133 -10.88 -8.88 12.42
CA PRO A 133 -12.03 -7.98 12.22
C PRO A 133 -13.22 -8.67 11.56
N ASP A 134 -12.98 -9.46 10.51
CA ASP A 134 -14.02 -10.21 9.80
C ASP A 134 -14.85 -11.14 10.71
N ARG A 135 -14.26 -11.60 11.82
CA ARG A 135 -14.86 -12.55 12.75
C ARG A 135 -15.41 -11.92 14.02
N TYR A 136 -15.24 -10.62 14.20
CA TYR A 136 -15.61 -9.96 15.46
C TYR A 136 -17.06 -9.47 15.45
N ALA A 137 -17.33 -8.37 14.79
CA ALA A 137 -18.66 -7.77 14.72
C ALA A 137 -18.86 -7.05 13.39
N ASN A 138 -20.05 -7.19 12.82
CA ASN A 138 -20.46 -6.49 11.61
C ASN A 138 -21.22 -5.21 12.01
N GLY A 139 -20.61 -4.05 11.81
CA GLY A 139 -21.21 -2.75 12.08
C GLY A 139 -21.84 -2.11 10.83
N ASN A 140 -21.43 -2.56 9.63
CA ASN A 140 -21.95 -2.04 8.37
C ASN A 140 -22.13 -3.13 7.33
N SER A 141 -23.28 -3.73 7.26
CA SER A 141 -23.58 -4.80 6.30
C SER A 141 -23.52 -4.40 4.82
N ASN A 142 -23.42 -3.11 4.51
CA ASN A 142 -23.30 -2.63 3.12
C ASN A 142 -21.89 -2.85 2.55
N ASN A 143 -20.87 -3.07 3.38
CA ASN A 143 -19.51 -3.32 2.95
C ASN A 143 -19.13 -4.82 2.92
N ASP A 144 -19.98 -5.73 3.40
CA ASP A 144 -19.72 -7.18 3.47
C ASP A 144 -19.20 -7.74 2.13
N THR A 145 -19.71 -7.21 1.03
CA THR A 145 -19.34 -7.58 -0.33
C THR A 145 -18.97 -6.35 -1.15
N ASN A 146 -17.72 -6.27 -1.55
CA ASN A 146 -17.27 -5.34 -2.58
C ASN A 146 -17.23 -6.08 -3.93
N TYR A 147 -18.00 -5.59 -4.93
CA TYR A 147 -18.14 -6.27 -6.23
C TYR A 147 -16.92 -6.15 -7.13
N ILE A 148 -15.98 -5.24 -6.83
CA ILE A 148 -14.71 -5.11 -7.55
C ILE A 148 -13.73 -6.19 -7.08
N LEU A 149 -13.70 -6.49 -5.77
CA LEU A 149 -12.81 -7.49 -5.19
C LEU A 149 -13.31 -8.92 -5.47
N LYS A 150 -12.40 -9.88 -5.48
CA LYS A 150 -12.66 -11.27 -5.90
C LYS A 150 -13.54 -12.03 -4.91
N GLU A 151 -13.14 -12.15 -3.65
CA GLU A 151 -13.89 -12.90 -2.66
C GLU A 151 -15.09 -12.07 -2.13
N LYS A 152 -16.26 -12.72 -2.13
CA LYS A 152 -17.52 -12.16 -1.63
C LYS A 152 -17.84 -12.71 -0.24
N SER A 153 -18.75 -12.06 0.47
CA SER A 153 -19.23 -12.56 1.75
C SER A 153 -19.87 -13.94 1.64
N ASN A 154 -19.45 -14.87 2.49
CA ASN A 154 -19.99 -16.22 2.59
C ASN A 154 -19.91 -16.74 4.03
N ARG A 155 -20.83 -16.35 4.89
CA ARG A 155 -20.85 -16.73 6.32
C ARG A 155 -21.10 -18.22 6.56
N LYS A 156 -21.51 -18.97 5.56
CA LYS A 156 -21.72 -20.43 5.68
C LYS A 156 -20.42 -21.21 5.58
N ASP A 157 -19.43 -20.63 4.93
CA ASP A 157 -18.11 -21.20 4.83
C ASP A 157 -17.23 -20.71 5.99
N LYS A 158 -16.65 -21.64 6.75
CA LYS A 158 -15.73 -21.31 7.86
C LYS A 158 -14.50 -20.53 7.38
N ASP A 159 -14.09 -20.71 6.15
CA ASP A 159 -12.93 -20.11 5.51
C ASP A 159 -13.32 -18.89 4.66
N GLY A 160 -14.61 -18.64 4.45
CA GLY A 160 -15.13 -17.46 3.73
C GLY A 160 -15.18 -16.20 4.60
N ARG A 161 -15.49 -15.07 3.99
CA ARG A 161 -15.68 -13.80 4.70
C ARG A 161 -17.02 -13.76 5.40
N HIS A 162 -17.02 -13.28 6.65
CA HIS A 162 -18.22 -13.21 7.50
C HIS A 162 -18.77 -11.79 7.69
N GLY A 163 -18.06 -10.76 7.23
CA GLY A 163 -18.55 -9.38 7.20
C GLY A 163 -18.33 -8.58 8.47
N GLY A 164 -17.53 -9.06 9.43
CA GLY A 164 -17.06 -8.20 10.51
C GLY A 164 -16.15 -7.10 9.99
N ASP A 165 -16.19 -5.91 10.61
CA ASP A 165 -15.53 -4.71 10.10
C ASP A 165 -15.05 -3.75 11.21
N LEU A 166 -14.40 -2.65 10.80
CA LEU A 166 -13.89 -1.63 11.72
C LEU A 166 -15.01 -0.86 12.44
N GLN A 167 -16.17 -0.73 11.81
CA GLN A 167 -17.33 -0.11 12.43
C GLN A 167 -17.84 -0.96 13.60
N GLY A 168 -17.95 -2.28 13.40
CA GLY A 168 -18.33 -3.21 14.45
C GLY A 168 -17.35 -3.22 15.62
N ILE A 169 -16.05 -3.02 15.37
CA ILE A 169 -15.07 -2.87 16.45
C ILE A 169 -15.31 -1.55 17.19
N MET A 170 -15.55 -0.44 16.49
CA MET A 170 -15.82 0.86 17.11
C MET A 170 -17.07 0.84 18.00
N GLU A 171 -18.10 0.14 17.60
CA GLU A 171 -19.35 0.01 18.35
C GLU A 171 -19.21 -0.82 19.64
N ASN A 172 -18.14 -1.62 19.73
CA ASN A 172 -17.84 -2.47 20.88
C ASN A 172 -16.65 -1.98 21.73
N LEU A 173 -16.18 -0.75 21.55
CA LEU A 173 -15.06 -0.21 22.33
C LEU A 173 -15.37 -0.12 23.84
N ASP A 174 -16.62 0.14 24.23
CA ASP A 174 -17.03 0.16 25.62
C ASP A 174 -16.85 -1.23 26.27
N TYR A 175 -17.28 -2.28 25.58
CA TYR A 175 -17.09 -3.66 26.02
C TYR A 175 -15.60 -4.00 26.17
N ILE A 176 -14.76 -3.59 25.21
CA ILE A 176 -13.32 -3.86 25.25
C ILE A 176 -12.67 -3.14 26.44
N GLU A 177 -13.08 -1.90 26.71
CA GLU A 177 -12.63 -1.12 27.87
C GLU A 177 -13.06 -1.77 29.20
N GLU A 178 -14.34 -2.15 29.34
CA GLU A 178 -14.89 -2.80 30.53
C GLU A 178 -14.21 -4.14 30.83
N MET A 179 -13.75 -4.85 29.81
CA MET A 179 -12.98 -6.10 29.95
C MET A 179 -11.53 -5.85 30.40
N GLY A 180 -11.08 -4.59 30.48
CA GLY A 180 -9.76 -4.21 30.97
C GLY A 180 -8.65 -4.31 29.93
N PHE A 181 -8.96 -4.40 28.63
CA PHE A 181 -7.96 -4.37 27.57
C PHE A 181 -7.45 -2.93 27.37
N THR A 182 -6.13 -2.80 27.22
CA THR A 182 -5.45 -1.50 27.01
C THR A 182 -4.92 -1.34 25.59
N GLN A 183 -4.89 -2.43 24.82
CA GLN A 183 -4.46 -2.44 23.43
C GLN A 183 -5.36 -3.36 22.59
N ILE A 184 -5.64 -2.96 21.38
CA ILE A 184 -6.26 -3.81 20.36
C ILE A 184 -5.21 -4.10 19.30
N TRP A 185 -4.96 -5.38 19.03
CA TRP A 185 -4.15 -5.82 17.90
C TRP A 185 -5.09 -6.39 16.82
N LEU A 186 -5.16 -5.70 15.69
CA LEU A 186 -5.95 -6.16 14.55
C LEU A 186 -5.09 -7.06 13.66
N ASN A 187 -5.63 -8.21 13.22
CA ASN A 187 -5.09 -8.88 12.04
C ASN A 187 -5.00 -7.85 10.90
N PRO A 188 -4.14 -8.08 9.88
CA PRO A 188 -3.95 -7.08 8.82
C PRO A 188 -5.27 -6.64 8.20
N VAL A 189 -5.49 -5.33 8.17
CA VAL A 189 -6.71 -4.69 7.64
C VAL A 189 -6.51 -4.03 6.29
N LEU A 190 -5.29 -4.10 5.74
CA LEU A 190 -4.99 -3.64 4.40
C LEU A 190 -5.68 -4.52 3.36
N GLU A 191 -5.88 -3.97 2.15
CA GLU A 191 -6.56 -4.70 1.08
C GLU A 191 -5.94 -6.08 0.83
N ASN A 192 -6.81 -7.08 0.72
CA ASN A 192 -6.44 -8.46 0.44
C ASN A 192 -7.38 -9.03 -0.63
N ASP A 193 -7.11 -8.71 -1.91
CA ASP A 193 -7.94 -9.12 -3.05
C ASP A 193 -7.62 -10.55 -3.52
N GLN A 194 -7.62 -11.50 -2.59
CA GLN A 194 -7.49 -12.91 -2.93
C GLN A 194 -8.85 -13.52 -3.28
N PRO A 195 -8.89 -14.58 -4.11
CA PRO A 195 -10.14 -15.23 -4.49
C PRO A 195 -10.78 -16.03 -3.35
N GLU A 196 -10.00 -16.40 -2.33
CA GLU A 196 -10.41 -17.16 -1.16
C GLU A 196 -9.53 -16.81 0.05
N LEU A 197 -10.01 -17.09 1.27
CA LEU A 197 -9.29 -16.87 2.53
C LEU A 197 -8.86 -15.42 2.79
N SER A 198 -9.41 -14.44 2.07
CA SER A 198 -8.98 -13.05 2.19
C SER A 198 -9.30 -12.42 3.56
N TYR A 199 -10.16 -13.06 4.36
CA TYR A 199 -10.60 -12.56 5.66
C TYR A 199 -9.47 -12.39 6.69
N HIS A 200 -8.39 -13.17 6.55
CA HIS A 200 -7.30 -13.12 7.52
C HIS A 200 -6.34 -11.93 7.32
N GLY A 201 -6.30 -11.32 6.12
CA GLY A 201 -5.53 -10.12 5.82
C GLY A 201 -4.06 -10.33 5.45
N TYR A 202 -3.50 -11.54 5.60
CA TYR A 202 -2.05 -11.78 5.47
C TYR A 202 -1.52 -11.87 4.04
N SER A 203 -2.36 -11.84 3.01
CA SER A 203 -1.96 -11.80 1.59
C SER A 203 -2.25 -10.42 0.99
N THR A 204 -1.56 -9.39 1.50
CA THR A 204 -1.81 -7.97 1.18
C THR A 204 -1.61 -7.66 -0.30
N THR A 205 -2.59 -6.98 -0.90
CA THR A 205 -2.57 -6.57 -2.32
C THR A 205 -2.42 -5.05 -2.52
N ASP A 206 -2.71 -4.25 -1.48
CA ASP A 206 -2.45 -2.81 -1.44
C ASP A 206 -2.01 -2.39 -0.03
N TYR A 207 -0.79 -1.82 0.08
CA TYR A 207 -0.21 -1.41 1.36
C TYR A 207 -0.66 -0.02 1.84
N TYR A 208 -1.40 0.72 1.02
CA TYR A 208 -1.79 2.11 1.28
C TYR A 208 -3.26 2.27 1.63
N ASN A 209 -4.08 1.27 1.31
CA ASN A 209 -5.52 1.34 1.52
C ASN A 209 -6.03 0.22 2.44
N ILE A 210 -6.95 0.60 3.31
CA ILE A 210 -7.74 -0.36 4.08
C ILE A 210 -8.65 -1.13 3.12
N ASP A 211 -8.78 -2.45 3.34
CA ASP A 211 -9.71 -3.29 2.60
C ASP A 211 -11.13 -2.69 2.68
N PRO A 212 -11.78 -2.37 1.54
CA PRO A 212 -13.07 -1.70 1.55
C PRO A 212 -14.18 -2.54 2.22
N ARG A 213 -13.95 -3.85 2.40
CA ARG A 213 -14.86 -4.74 3.16
C ARG A 213 -14.69 -4.58 4.67
N TYR A 214 -13.63 -3.92 5.13
CA TYR A 214 -13.44 -3.49 6.52
C TYR A 214 -13.80 -2.02 6.74
N GLY A 215 -13.84 -1.21 5.68
CA GLY A 215 -14.12 0.22 5.76
C GLY A 215 -13.20 1.05 4.86
N SER A 216 -12.57 2.07 5.41
CA SER A 216 -11.68 2.97 4.69
C SER A 216 -10.54 3.47 5.58
N ASN A 217 -9.56 4.16 4.95
CA ASN A 217 -8.51 4.84 5.70
C ASN A 217 -9.07 5.85 6.72
N ASP A 218 -10.19 6.51 6.41
CA ASP A 218 -10.81 7.46 7.33
C ASP A 218 -11.52 6.75 8.49
N ILE A 219 -12.19 5.63 8.25
CA ILE A 219 -12.78 4.80 9.30
C ILE A 219 -11.69 4.24 10.22
N TYR A 220 -10.53 3.84 9.68
CA TYR A 220 -9.41 3.39 10.50
C TYR A 220 -8.85 4.51 11.39
N ARG A 221 -8.74 5.74 10.87
CA ARG A 221 -8.33 6.92 11.66
C ARG A 221 -9.34 7.21 12.77
N GLU A 222 -10.65 7.11 12.47
CA GLU A 222 -11.70 7.32 13.44
C GLU A 222 -11.70 6.25 14.55
N LEU A 223 -11.49 4.97 14.20
CA LEU A 223 -11.26 3.90 15.19
C LEU A 223 -10.09 4.24 16.10
N SER A 224 -8.95 4.65 15.54
CA SER A 224 -7.76 5.01 16.30
C SER A 224 -8.04 6.18 17.28
N ARG A 225 -8.78 7.19 16.83
CA ARG A 225 -9.17 8.33 17.65
C ARG A 225 -10.08 7.90 18.81
N ARG A 226 -11.15 7.15 18.52
CA ARG A 226 -12.10 6.69 19.55
C ARG A 226 -11.48 5.74 20.55
N ALA A 227 -10.61 4.86 20.11
CA ALA A 227 -9.85 3.97 21.00
C ALA A 227 -8.95 4.79 21.94
N LYS A 228 -8.25 5.83 21.40
CA LYS A 228 -7.43 6.75 22.20
C LYS A 228 -8.23 7.48 23.26
N ASP A 229 -9.46 7.93 22.95
CA ASP A 229 -10.35 8.60 23.90
C ASP A 229 -10.70 7.70 25.10
N LYS A 230 -10.60 6.38 24.94
CA LYS A 230 -10.78 5.34 25.97
C LYS A 230 -9.47 4.81 26.56
N ASN A 231 -8.33 5.46 26.27
CA ASN A 231 -7.00 5.00 26.63
C ASN A 231 -6.63 3.61 26.08
N ILE A 232 -7.25 3.18 25.00
CA ILE A 232 -6.94 1.94 24.28
C ILE A 232 -6.01 2.28 23.11
N GLY A 233 -4.83 1.64 23.07
CA GLY A 233 -3.92 1.73 21.94
C GLY A 233 -4.34 0.81 20.78
N LEU A 234 -3.90 1.14 19.57
CA LEU A 234 -4.17 0.34 18.38
C LEU A 234 -2.87 -0.14 17.77
N ILE A 235 -2.70 -1.46 17.69
CA ILE A 235 -1.56 -2.12 17.06
C ILE A 235 -1.98 -2.53 15.65
N LYS A 236 -1.31 -1.96 14.64
CA LYS A 236 -1.52 -2.32 13.24
C LYS A 236 -0.57 -3.44 12.85
N ASP A 237 -1.13 -4.60 12.50
CA ASP A 237 -0.36 -5.68 11.90
C ASP A 237 -0.02 -5.32 10.45
N ILE A 238 1.24 -5.52 10.07
CA ILE A 238 1.73 -5.27 8.71
C ILE A 238 2.74 -6.33 8.31
N ILE A 239 2.59 -6.86 7.11
CA ILE A 239 3.42 -7.92 6.57
C ILE A 239 4.44 -7.32 5.60
N LEU A 240 5.73 -7.51 5.89
CA LEU A 240 6.84 -7.03 5.06
C LEU A 240 7.63 -8.16 4.41
N ASN A 241 7.43 -9.40 4.86
CA ASN A 241 8.16 -10.59 4.38
C ASN A 241 7.67 -11.04 2.99
N HIS A 242 6.38 -10.90 2.72
CA HIS A 242 5.75 -11.35 1.49
C HIS A 242 4.62 -10.41 1.08
N ILE A 243 4.15 -10.55 -0.15
CA ILE A 243 2.98 -9.85 -0.69
C ILE A 243 1.85 -10.84 -0.98
N GLY A 244 0.68 -10.34 -1.33
CA GLY A 244 -0.38 -11.18 -1.90
C GLY A 244 -0.07 -11.57 -3.34
N SER A 245 -0.41 -12.81 -3.75
CA SER A 245 -0.21 -13.27 -5.13
C SER A 245 -0.99 -12.46 -6.17
N GLU A 246 -1.97 -11.69 -5.73
CA GLU A 246 -2.75 -10.77 -6.57
C GLU A 246 -2.26 -9.32 -6.51
N HIS A 247 -1.18 -9.06 -5.79
CA HIS A 247 -0.52 -7.76 -5.79
C HIS A 247 -0.09 -7.39 -7.21
N TRP A 248 -0.18 -6.12 -7.60
CA TRP A 248 0.11 -5.68 -8.96
C TRP A 248 1.55 -5.99 -9.41
N TRP A 249 2.52 -6.06 -8.49
CA TRP A 249 3.90 -6.49 -8.80
C TRP A 249 3.95 -7.87 -9.45
N MET A 250 3.06 -8.81 -9.06
CA MET A 250 3.05 -10.15 -9.65
C MET A 250 2.66 -10.18 -11.14
N LYS A 251 2.11 -9.07 -11.66
CA LYS A 251 1.79 -8.94 -13.09
C LYS A 251 2.94 -8.36 -13.91
N ASP A 252 3.83 -7.59 -13.25
CA ASP A 252 4.97 -6.93 -13.88
C ASP A 252 6.03 -6.68 -12.80
N LEU A 253 6.93 -7.66 -12.58
CA LEU A 253 7.96 -7.58 -11.54
C LEU A 253 9.04 -6.57 -11.90
N PRO A 254 9.58 -5.82 -10.91
CA PRO A 254 10.70 -4.91 -11.13
C PRO A 254 11.95 -5.62 -11.70
N SER A 255 12.27 -6.80 -11.16
CA SER A 255 13.38 -7.68 -11.62
C SER A 255 13.00 -9.13 -11.40
N GLU A 256 13.71 -10.07 -12.04
CA GLU A 256 13.47 -11.51 -11.88
C GLU A 256 13.70 -12.00 -10.44
N ASP A 257 14.56 -11.34 -9.70
CA ASP A 257 14.94 -11.68 -8.32
C ASP A 257 14.14 -10.90 -7.25
N TRP A 258 13.13 -10.10 -7.65
CA TRP A 258 12.28 -9.35 -6.72
C TRP A 258 11.47 -10.25 -5.78
N ILE A 259 11.09 -11.41 -6.28
CA ILE A 259 10.40 -12.46 -5.54
C ILE A 259 11.31 -13.68 -5.51
N ASN A 260 11.48 -14.28 -4.35
CA ASN A 260 12.26 -15.50 -4.19
C ASN A 260 11.76 -16.61 -5.12
N ASN A 261 12.68 -17.46 -5.56
CA ASN A 261 12.46 -18.50 -6.58
C ASN A 261 11.94 -17.93 -7.93
N LYS A 262 12.35 -16.70 -8.28
CA LYS A 262 11.94 -16.02 -9.54
C LYS A 262 10.43 -15.94 -9.74
N GLY A 263 9.68 -15.79 -8.65
CA GLY A 263 8.23 -15.75 -8.68
C GLY A 263 7.54 -17.11 -8.83
N GLU A 264 8.28 -18.22 -8.83
CA GLU A 264 7.69 -19.57 -8.82
C GLU A 264 7.42 -20.06 -7.40
N PHE A 265 6.29 -20.71 -7.20
CA PHE A 265 5.94 -21.24 -5.89
C PHE A 265 6.83 -22.42 -5.49
N VAL A 266 7.72 -22.19 -4.56
CA VAL A 266 8.46 -23.21 -3.82
C VAL A 266 8.06 -23.07 -2.35
N ARG A 267 7.43 -24.09 -1.77
CA ARG A 267 6.95 -24.02 -0.40
C ARG A 267 8.12 -24.00 0.60
N SER A 268 8.07 -23.12 1.59
CA SER A 268 8.99 -23.12 2.73
C SER A 268 8.97 -24.45 3.47
N SER A 269 10.11 -24.85 3.99
CA SER A 269 10.20 -26.04 4.88
C SER A 269 9.41 -25.87 6.16
N HIS A 270 9.10 -24.63 6.58
CA HIS A 270 8.48 -24.27 7.88
C HIS A 270 9.27 -24.76 9.12
N VAL A 271 10.54 -25.11 8.95
CA VAL A 271 11.40 -25.60 10.04
C VAL A 271 12.16 -24.44 10.64
N HIS A 272 11.58 -23.77 11.62
CA HIS A 272 12.15 -22.56 12.26
C HIS A 272 13.49 -22.81 12.97
N GLU A 273 13.71 -24.03 13.44
CA GLU A 273 14.91 -24.43 14.20
C GLU A 273 16.19 -24.23 13.40
N VAL A 274 16.11 -24.29 12.06
CA VAL A 274 17.29 -24.09 11.16
C VAL A 274 17.96 -22.73 11.35
N VAL A 275 17.25 -21.73 11.87
CA VAL A 275 17.80 -20.39 12.06
C VAL A 275 18.88 -20.37 13.16
N ASN A 276 18.70 -21.18 14.19
CA ASN A 276 19.55 -21.21 15.39
C ASN A 276 20.41 -22.48 15.52
N ASP A 277 20.20 -23.48 14.66
CA ASP A 277 20.95 -24.73 14.70
C ASP A 277 22.34 -24.53 14.05
N PRO A 278 23.44 -24.68 14.83
CA PRO A 278 24.80 -24.52 14.30
C PRO A 278 25.24 -25.63 13.33
N TYR A 279 24.50 -26.72 13.25
CA TYR A 279 24.82 -27.90 12.40
C TYR A 279 23.99 -27.93 11.11
N VAL A 280 23.07 -27.01 10.93
CA VAL A 280 22.21 -26.93 9.74
C VAL A 280 23.04 -26.56 8.51
N THR A 281 22.69 -27.15 7.37
CA THR A 281 23.32 -26.82 6.08
C THR A 281 22.71 -25.55 5.51
N GLU A 282 23.46 -24.86 4.63
CA GLU A 282 22.96 -23.66 3.93
C GLU A 282 21.70 -23.98 3.12
N SER A 283 21.64 -25.13 2.46
CA SER A 283 20.44 -25.54 1.72
C SER A 283 19.20 -25.72 2.58
N GLN A 284 19.36 -26.14 3.84
CA GLN A 284 18.24 -26.21 4.79
C GLN A 284 17.79 -24.84 5.25
N LYS A 285 18.71 -23.89 5.41
CA LYS A 285 18.36 -22.48 5.70
C LYS A 285 17.57 -21.87 4.55
N ILE A 286 18.10 -21.96 3.33
CA ILE A 286 17.45 -21.47 2.10
C ILE A 286 16.06 -22.10 1.94
N ALA A 287 15.90 -23.38 2.19
CA ALA A 287 14.59 -24.05 2.13
C ALA A 287 13.56 -23.50 3.15
N PHE A 288 14.04 -22.83 4.18
CA PHE A 288 13.19 -22.10 5.13
C PHE A 288 13.01 -20.63 4.75
N THR A 289 14.12 -19.89 4.50
CA THR A 289 14.11 -18.44 4.30
C THR A 289 13.51 -18.02 2.97
N ASP A 290 13.82 -18.75 1.89
CA ASP A 290 13.46 -18.33 0.53
C ASP A 290 12.19 -19.01 -0.01
N GLY A 291 11.57 -19.86 0.82
CA GLY A 291 10.33 -20.55 0.47
C GLY A 291 9.08 -19.72 0.79
N TRP A 292 8.10 -19.76 -0.09
CA TRP A 292 6.81 -19.12 0.16
C TRP A 292 6.04 -19.84 1.26
N PHE A 293 5.38 -19.09 2.13
CA PHE A 293 4.56 -19.68 3.19
C PHE A 293 3.42 -20.53 2.60
N VAL A 294 2.65 -19.96 1.69
CA VAL A 294 1.63 -20.62 0.86
C VAL A 294 1.58 -19.96 -0.53
N ARG A 295 0.82 -20.53 -1.47
CA ARG A 295 0.71 -20.02 -2.84
C ARG A 295 0.24 -18.56 -2.96
N THR A 296 -0.59 -18.11 -2.02
CA THR A 296 -1.12 -16.74 -1.99
C THR A 296 -0.18 -15.73 -1.36
N MET A 297 1.03 -16.14 -0.94
CA MET A 297 2.00 -15.33 -0.21
C MET A 297 3.38 -15.44 -0.87
N PRO A 298 3.60 -14.83 -2.07
CA PRO A 298 4.91 -14.71 -2.70
C PRO A 298 5.92 -14.06 -1.77
N ASP A 299 7.05 -14.73 -1.55
CA ASP A 299 8.09 -14.29 -0.64
C ASP A 299 9.00 -13.27 -1.31
N LEU A 300 9.18 -12.12 -0.66
CA LEU A 300 10.04 -11.04 -1.15
C LEU A 300 11.52 -11.39 -0.92
N ASN A 301 12.35 -11.16 -1.90
CA ASN A 301 13.80 -11.25 -1.75
C ASN A 301 14.31 -10.05 -0.94
N GLN A 302 14.89 -10.29 0.23
CA GLN A 302 15.33 -9.27 1.20
C GLN A 302 16.83 -9.24 1.39
#